data_4ac5801c9b0d8201c1a717f0e37f2ab8
#
_entry.id   4ac5801c9b0d8201c1a717f0e37f2ab8
#
_cell.length_a   1.000
_cell.length_b   1.000
_cell.length_c   1.000
_cell.angle_alpha   90.00
_cell.angle_beta   90.00
_cell.angle_gamma   90.00
#
_symmetry.space_group_name_H-M   'P 1'
#
loop_
_entity.id
_entity.type
_entity.pdbx_description
1 polymer ?
#
loop_
_entity_poly.entity_id
_entity_poly.type
_entity_poly.pdbx_seq_one_letter_code
_entity_poly.pdbx_strand_id
1 'polypeptide(L)'
;MTTNFSPDTFNILNFSKEEASRLHCGSVSPLHLLLGIIRHTDNKASQFLAYYLPGGVSALKSQLEMTARQHQVLISPTPADMNFDTQANRIMRLCKLEASLMKSESIEPIHVLLAILKANDNEASDILSKLNITYETAAAPLR
;
A
#
# COMPACT_ATOMS: atom_id res chain seq x y z
N MET A 1 -15.58 -10.53 -13.21
CA MET A 1 -14.30 -10.34 -12.50
C MET A 1 -13.95 -8.87 -12.44
N THR A 2 -13.53 -8.40 -11.29
CA THR A 2 -13.22 -6.97 -11.08
C THR A 2 -11.82 -6.67 -11.62
N THR A 3 -11.72 -5.77 -12.60
CA THR A 3 -10.44 -5.40 -13.20
C THR A 3 -10.16 -3.90 -13.20
N ASN A 4 -11.16 -3.09 -12.88
CA ASN A 4 -11.03 -1.63 -12.96
C ASN A 4 -10.60 -1.05 -11.62
N PHE A 5 -9.56 -0.19 -11.66
CA PHE A 5 -9.17 0.58 -10.47
C PHE A 5 -10.12 1.76 -10.29
N SER A 6 -10.51 2.00 -9.03
CA SER A 6 -11.26 3.23 -8.72
C SER A 6 -10.37 4.45 -8.91
N PRO A 7 -10.96 5.66 -9.02
CA PRO A 7 -10.16 6.89 -9.06
C PRO A 7 -9.25 7.05 -7.84
N ASP A 8 -9.71 6.67 -6.66
CA ASP A 8 -8.89 6.73 -5.44
C ASP A 8 -7.67 5.83 -5.55
N THR A 9 -7.85 4.62 -6.10
CA THR A 9 -6.74 3.68 -6.28
C THR A 9 -5.74 4.20 -7.30
N PHE A 10 -6.20 4.80 -8.40
CA PHE A 10 -5.29 5.46 -9.35
C PHE A 10 -4.47 6.53 -8.67
N ASN A 11 -5.10 7.36 -7.82
CA ASN A 11 -4.38 8.40 -7.09
C ASN A 11 -3.32 7.80 -6.17
N ILE A 12 -3.65 6.71 -5.48
CA ILE A 12 -2.71 6.03 -4.59
C ILE A 12 -1.53 5.47 -5.37
N LEU A 13 -1.76 4.89 -6.54
CA LEU A 13 -0.67 4.37 -7.37
C LEU A 13 0.26 5.49 -7.82
N ASN A 14 -0.30 6.65 -8.21
CA ASN A 14 0.51 7.81 -8.56
C ASN A 14 1.28 8.34 -7.36
N PHE A 15 0.65 8.43 -6.19
CA PHE A 15 1.31 8.83 -4.95
C PHE A 15 2.45 7.87 -4.60
N SER A 16 2.25 6.57 -4.82
CA SER A 16 3.29 5.57 -4.56
C SER A 16 4.54 5.83 -5.40
N LYS A 17 4.37 6.20 -6.66
CA LYS A 17 5.49 6.57 -7.54
C LYS A 17 6.19 7.84 -7.05
N GLU A 18 5.41 8.84 -6.63
CA GLU A 18 5.97 10.07 -6.08
C GLU A 18 6.74 9.81 -4.80
N GLU A 19 6.22 8.95 -3.91
CA GLU A 19 6.90 8.59 -2.68
C GLU A 19 8.21 7.85 -2.93
N ALA A 20 8.22 6.91 -3.89
CA ALA A 20 9.45 6.21 -4.26
C ALA A 20 10.51 7.18 -4.78
N SER A 21 10.11 8.14 -5.60
CA SER A 21 11.01 9.17 -6.13
C SER A 21 11.51 10.09 -5.01
N ARG A 22 10.60 10.54 -4.14
CA ARG A 22 10.95 11.42 -3.01
C ARG A 22 11.97 10.77 -2.09
N LEU A 23 11.85 9.46 -1.88
CA LEU A 23 12.73 8.70 -1.00
C LEU A 23 13.95 8.14 -1.71
N HIS A 24 14.17 8.53 -2.98
CA HIS A 24 15.31 8.13 -3.81
C HIS A 24 15.43 6.62 -4.01
N CYS A 25 14.30 5.94 -4.16
CA CYS A 25 14.27 4.51 -4.44
C CYS A 25 14.23 4.26 -5.95
N GLY A 26 14.65 3.07 -6.36
CA GLY A 26 14.73 2.73 -7.79
C GLY A 26 13.43 2.23 -8.39
N SER A 27 12.47 1.83 -7.54
CA SER A 27 11.18 1.30 -7.98
C SER A 27 10.16 1.41 -6.85
N VAL A 28 8.89 1.24 -7.20
CA VAL A 28 7.81 1.20 -6.20
C VAL A 28 7.81 -0.18 -5.55
N SER A 29 7.96 -0.19 -4.23
CA SER A 29 7.85 -1.41 -3.41
C SER A 29 6.54 -1.39 -2.64
N PRO A 30 6.21 -2.47 -1.91
CA PRO A 30 5.05 -2.46 -1.01
C PRO A 30 5.07 -1.33 0.02
N LEU A 31 6.26 -0.90 0.45
CA LEU A 31 6.40 0.25 1.35
C LEU A 31 5.79 1.51 0.74
N HIS A 32 6.06 1.75 -0.53
CA HIS A 32 5.57 2.93 -1.23
C HIS A 32 4.06 2.83 -1.51
N LEU A 33 3.55 1.62 -1.77
CA LEU A 33 2.12 1.41 -1.91
C LEU A 33 1.39 1.81 -0.63
N LEU A 34 1.92 1.39 0.52
CA LEU A 34 1.33 1.72 1.81
C LEU A 34 1.45 3.22 2.11
N LEU A 35 2.58 3.84 1.77
CA LEU A 35 2.74 5.29 1.90
C LEU A 35 1.74 6.05 1.02
N GLY A 36 1.46 5.54 -0.17
CA GLY A 36 0.44 6.12 -1.04
C GLY A 36 -0.96 6.05 -0.42
N ILE A 37 -1.28 4.92 0.21
CA ILE A 37 -2.56 4.74 0.92
C ILE A 37 -2.68 5.75 2.06
N ILE A 38 -1.63 5.91 2.85
CA ILE A 38 -1.61 6.85 3.98
C ILE A 38 -1.74 8.29 3.51
N ARG A 39 -1.06 8.63 2.42
CA ARG A 39 -1.07 9.99 1.86
C ARG A 39 -2.46 10.38 1.36
N HIS A 40 -3.20 9.43 0.82
CA HIS A 40 -4.58 9.64 0.36
C HIS A 40 -5.53 9.38 1.54
N THR A 41 -5.88 10.42 2.28
CA THR A 41 -6.56 10.29 3.58
C THR A 41 -8.04 9.92 3.49
N ASP A 42 -8.67 10.06 2.32
CA ASP A 42 -10.11 9.87 2.18
C ASP A 42 -10.42 8.52 1.50
N ASN A 43 -10.03 7.42 2.16
CA ASN A 43 -10.36 6.08 1.69
C ASN A 43 -10.47 5.14 2.89
N LYS A 44 -11.12 3.98 2.67
CA LYS A 44 -11.38 3.03 3.76
C LYS A 44 -10.10 2.46 4.36
N ALA A 45 -9.05 2.27 3.54
CA ALA A 45 -7.79 1.71 4.04
C ALA A 45 -7.10 2.68 4.99
N SER A 46 -6.96 3.94 4.60
CA SER A 46 -6.32 4.94 5.46
C SER A 46 -7.16 5.21 6.70
N GLN A 47 -8.49 5.20 6.57
CA GLN A 47 -9.40 5.38 7.70
C GLN A 47 -9.28 4.21 8.69
N PHE A 48 -9.18 2.97 8.19
CA PHE A 48 -8.95 1.81 9.04
C PHE A 48 -7.65 1.96 9.83
N LEU A 49 -6.56 2.32 9.15
CA LEU A 49 -5.26 2.47 9.78
C LEU A 49 -5.29 3.57 10.85
N ALA A 50 -5.89 4.71 10.53
CA ALA A 50 -5.99 5.83 11.47
C ALA A 50 -6.81 5.47 12.72
N TYR A 51 -7.89 4.72 12.52
CA TYR A 51 -8.75 4.27 13.62
C TYR A 51 -8.08 3.19 14.47
N TYR A 52 -7.42 2.22 13.81
CA TYR A 52 -6.84 1.06 14.47
C TYR A 52 -5.59 1.43 15.28
N LEU A 53 -4.78 2.37 14.77
CA LEU A 53 -3.51 2.72 15.41
C LEU A 53 -3.69 3.81 16.46
N PRO A 54 -3.29 3.57 17.73
CA PRO A 54 -3.31 4.61 18.75
C PRO A 54 -2.45 5.80 18.31
N GLY A 55 -3.01 7.00 18.31
CA GLY A 55 -2.29 8.19 17.89
C GLY A 55 -2.21 8.41 16.39
N GLY A 56 -2.87 7.55 15.58
CA GLY A 56 -2.94 7.71 14.13
C GLY A 56 -1.77 7.09 13.38
N VAL A 57 -1.50 7.58 12.17
CA VAL A 57 -0.58 6.91 11.24
C VAL A 57 0.84 7.48 11.23
N SER A 58 1.13 8.51 12.04
CA SER A 58 2.43 9.20 11.98
C SER A 58 3.61 8.28 12.25
N ALA A 59 3.52 7.42 13.27
CA ALA A 59 4.59 6.49 13.61
C ALA A 59 4.76 5.44 12.51
N LEU A 60 3.67 4.95 11.94
CA LEU A 60 3.71 4.01 10.82
C LEU A 60 4.39 4.65 9.61
N LYS A 61 4.01 5.89 9.27
CA LYS A 61 4.62 6.61 8.16
C LYS A 61 6.12 6.76 8.35
N SER A 62 6.56 7.15 9.55
CA SER A 62 7.99 7.30 9.85
C SER A 62 8.73 5.98 9.70
N GLN A 63 8.15 4.89 10.17
CA GLN A 63 8.77 3.57 10.07
C GLN A 63 8.90 3.13 8.61
N LEU A 64 7.88 3.37 7.80
CA LEU A 64 7.92 3.05 6.38
C LEU A 64 8.99 3.87 5.66
N GLU A 65 9.09 5.16 5.96
CA GLU A 65 10.09 6.03 5.35
C GLU A 65 11.50 5.62 5.73
N MET A 66 11.74 5.30 7.01
CA MET A 66 13.04 4.84 7.46
C MET A 66 13.46 3.55 6.75
N THR A 67 12.54 2.62 6.62
CA THR A 67 12.82 1.34 5.94
C THR A 67 13.10 1.56 4.46
N ALA A 68 12.30 2.41 3.81
CA ALA A 68 12.48 2.72 2.38
C ALA A 68 13.85 3.39 2.12
N ARG A 69 14.31 4.25 3.02
CA ARG A 69 15.60 4.92 2.87
C ARG A 69 16.79 3.96 2.90
N GLN A 70 16.61 2.75 3.41
CA GLN A 70 17.66 1.72 3.35
C GLN A 70 17.84 1.15 1.94
N HIS A 71 16.92 1.44 1.02
CA HIS A 71 16.93 0.94 -0.35
C HIS A 71 17.18 2.06 -1.37
N GLN A 72 17.82 3.15 -0.96
CA GLN A 72 18.08 4.27 -1.85
C GLN A 72 19.08 3.90 -2.96
N VAL A 73 18.89 4.52 -4.13
CA VAL A 73 19.77 4.35 -5.28
C VAL A 73 20.39 5.71 -5.63
N LEU A 74 21.51 5.69 -6.38
CA LEU A 74 22.20 6.92 -6.77
C LEU A 74 21.36 7.78 -7.70
N ILE A 75 20.68 7.16 -8.67
CA ILE A 75 19.82 7.86 -9.62
C ILE A 75 18.45 7.24 -9.54
N SER A 76 17.50 7.99 -8.97
CA SER A 76 16.11 7.54 -8.85
C SER A 76 15.31 8.02 -10.06
N PRO A 77 14.48 7.17 -10.67
CA PRO A 77 13.61 7.61 -11.76
C PRO A 77 12.64 8.70 -11.29
N THR A 78 12.19 9.51 -12.26
CA THR A 78 11.06 10.42 -11.98
C THR A 78 9.80 9.62 -11.76
N PRO A 79 8.77 10.19 -11.11
CA PRO A 79 7.52 9.45 -10.91
C PRO A 79 6.93 8.88 -12.20
N ALA A 80 7.03 9.63 -13.30
CA ALA A 80 6.50 9.17 -14.60
C ALA A 80 7.21 7.91 -15.11
N ASP A 81 8.50 7.75 -14.79
CA ASP A 81 9.32 6.63 -15.26
C ASP A 81 9.47 5.52 -14.21
N MET A 82 8.84 5.69 -13.06
CA MET A 82 8.97 4.75 -11.95
C MET A 82 8.19 3.46 -12.22
N ASN A 83 8.87 2.32 -12.14
CA ASN A 83 8.26 1.01 -12.29
C ASN A 83 7.96 0.39 -10.93
N PHE A 84 7.05 -0.57 -10.90
CA PHE A 84 6.76 -1.36 -9.71
C PHE A 84 7.74 -2.53 -9.65
N ASP A 85 8.25 -2.82 -8.45
CA ASP A 85 9.11 -3.99 -8.28
C ASP A 85 8.28 -5.28 -8.32
N THR A 86 8.96 -6.43 -8.21
CA THR A 86 8.31 -7.74 -8.31
C THR A 86 7.24 -7.94 -7.23
N GLN A 87 7.54 -7.51 -6.00
CA GLN A 87 6.61 -7.65 -4.88
C GLN A 87 5.39 -6.74 -5.06
N ALA A 88 5.60 -5.49 -5.51
CA ALA A 88 4.50 -4.57 -5.76
C ALA A 88 3.61 -5.08 -6.89
N ASN A 89 4.20 -5.62 -7.96
CA ASN A 89 3.43 -6.21 -9.05
C ASN A 89 2.59 -7.39 -8.56
N ARG A 90 3.15 -8.23 -7.68
CA ARG A 90 2.41 -9.34 -7.09
C ARG A 90 1.22 -8.85 -6.28
N ILE A 91 1.42 -7.79 -5.49
CA ILE A 91 0.35 -7.19 -4.71
C ILE A 91 -0.76 -6.64 -5.62
N MET A 92 -0.39 -6.04 -6.75
CA MET A 92 -1.39 -5.54 -7.69
C MET A 92 -2.20 -6.67 -8.32
N ARG A 93 -1.61 -7.84 -8.54
CA ARG A 93 -2.36 -9.03 -8.97
C ARG A 93 -3.29 -9.54 -7.87
N LEU A 94 -2.80 -9.57 -6.63
CA LEU A 94 -3.59 -10.04 -5.48
C LEU A 94 -4.77 -9.11 -5.18
N CYS A 95 -4.61 -7.80 -5.34
CA CYS A 95 -5.70 -6.87 -5.04
C CYS A 95 -6.88 -7.05 -5.98
N LYS A 96 -6.64 -7.49 -7.22
CA LYS A 96 -7.72 -7.83 -8.15
C LYS A 96 -8.52 -9.02 -7.63
N LEU A 97 -7.83 -10.02 -7.07
CA LEU A 97 -8.50 -11.18 -6.48
C LEU A 97 -9.30 -10.78 -5.23
N GLU A 98 -8.73 -9.92 -4.37
CA GLU A 98 -9.44 -9.45 -3.18
C GLU A 98 -10.72 -8.71 -3.55
N ALA A 99 -10.66 -7.82 -4.55
CA ALA A 99 -11.83 -7.10 -5.02
C ALA A 99 -12.90 -8.07 -5.57
N SER A 100 -12.48 -9.08 -6.33
CA SER A 100 -13.40 -10.08 -6.88
C SER A 100 -14.04 -10.92 -5.80
N LEU A 101 -13.27 -11.35 -4.79
CA LEU A 101 -13.80 -12.13 -3.66
C LEU A 101 -14.84 -11.34 -2.87
N MET A 102 -14.68 -10.04 -2.77
CA MET A 102 -15.61 -9.14 -2.08
C MET A 102 -16.76 -8.67 -2.97
N LYS A 103 -16.78 -9.13 -4.23
CA LYS A 103 -17.80 -8.72 -5.21
C LYS A 103 -17.86 -7.20 -5.37
N SER A 104 -16.71 -6.54 -5.28
CA SER A 104 -16.61 -5.09 -5.48
C SER A 104 -16.66 -4.76 -6.96
N GLU A 105 -17.30 -3.64 -7.30
CA GLU A 105 -17.39 -3.18 -8.69
C GLU A 105 -16.06 -2.63 -9.19
N SER A 106 -15.20 -2.20 -8.27
CA SER A 106 -13.88 -1.65 -8.63
C SER A 106 -12.85 -2.10 -7.60
N ILE A 107 -11.57 -1.96 -7.98
CA ILE A 107 -10.46 -2.25 -7.08
C ILE A 107 -10.22 -0.99 -6.26
N GLU A 108 -10.50 -1.07 -4.96
CA GLU A 108 -10.42 0.05 -4.02
C GLU A 108 -9.13 0.01 -3.21
N PRO A 109 -8.75 1.11 -2.56
CA PRO A 109 -7.56 1.13 -1.71
C PRO A 109 -7.54 0.04 -0.63
N ILE A 110 -8.69 -0.31 -0.08
CA ILE A 110 -8.76 -1.38 0.92
C ILE A 110 -8.31 -2.71 0.36
N HIS A 111 -8.58 -2.97 -0.92
CA HIS A 111 -8.14 -4.21 -1.57
C HIS A 111 -6.62 -4.24 -1.72
N VAL A 112 -5.99 -3.09 -1.94
CA VAL A 112 -4.53 -2.99 -2.00
C VAL A 112 -3.94 -3.28 -0.62
N LEU A 113 -4.50 -2.71 0.44
CA LEU A 113 -4.06 -2.99 1.81
C LEU A 113 -4.20 -4.48 2.14
N LEU A 114 -5.34 -5.08 1.82
CA LEU A 114 -5.57 -6.50 2.06
C LEU A 114 -4.57 -7.36 1.28
N ALA A 115 -4.24 -6.97 0.06
CA ALA A 115 -3.26 -7.69 -0.75
C ALA A 115 -1.86 -7.61 -0.15
N ILE A 116 -1.46 -6.45 0.39
CA ILE A 116 -0.18 -6.30 1.09
C ILE A 116 -0.11 -7.28 2.26
N LEU A 117 -1.17 -7.35 3.05
CA LEU A 117 -1.25 -8.23 4.21
C LEU A 117 -1.33 -9.70 3.82
N LYS A 118 -2.05 -10.01 2.76
CA LYS A 118 -2.20 -11.39 2.27
C LYS A 118 -0.87 -11.94 1.76
N ALA A 119 -0.08 -11.12 1.09
CA ALA A 119 1.23 -11.52 0.57
C ALA A 119 2.19 -11.93 1.68
N ASN A 120 2.14 -11.25 2.81
CA ASN A 120 2.85 -11.48 4.07
C ASN A 120 4.35 -11.80 3.99
N ASP A 121 4.99 -11.53 2.86
CA ASP A 121 6.42 -11.78 2.62
C ASP A 121 7.15 -10.52 2.17
N ASN A 122 6.72 -9.36 2.68
CA ASN A 122 7.30 -8.07 2.31
C ASN A 122 7.49 -7.20 3.54
N GLU A 123 8.33 -6.16 3.39
CA GLU A 123 8.66 -5.28 4.50
C GLU A 123 7.45 -4.50 5.04
N ALA A 124 6.52 -4.13 4.17
CA ALA A 124 5.32 -3.41 4.60
C ALA A 124 4.45 -4.29 5.49
N SER A 125 4.20 -5.55 5.10
CA SER A 125 3.42 -6.47 5.93
C SER A 125 4.14 -6.81 7.24
N ASP A 126 5.47 -6.87 7.23
CA ASP A 126 6.24 -7.09 8.45
C ASP A 126 6.05 -5.95 9.45
N ILE A 127 6.10 -4.70 8.96
CA ILE A 127 5.89 -3.53 9.81
C ILE A 127 4.46 -3.54 10.37
N LEU A 128 3.47 -3.82 9.53
CA LEU A 128 2.08 -3.89 9.98
C LEU A 128 1.87 -5.01 11.00
N SER A 129 2.49 -6.15 10.80
CA SER A 129 2.39 -7.29 11.71
C SER A 129 2.91 -6.93 13.10
N LYS A 130 4.00 -6.18 13.19
CA LYS A 130 4.55 -5.71 14.48
C LYS A 130 3.60 -4.76 15.19
N LEU A 131 2.69 -4.14 14.46
CA LEU A 131 1.65 -3.27 15.01
C LEU A 131 0.33 -4.02 15.24
N ASN A 132 0.36 -5.35 15.14
CA ASN A 132 -0.79 -6.23 15.30
C ASN A 132 -1.87 -6.01 14.23
N ILE A 133 -1.48 -5.51 13.06
CA ILE A 133 -2.37 -5.38 11.92
C ILE A 133 -2.10 -6.56 10.99
N THR A 134 -3.11 -7.43 10.87
CA THR A 134 -3.06 -8.63 10.04
C THR A 134 -4.18 -8.59 9.02
N TYR A 135 -4.13 -9.52 8.07
CA TYR A 135 -5.21 -9.67 7.10
C TYR A 135 -6.57 -9.79 7.81
N GLU A 136 -6.64 -10.60 8.86
CA GLU A 136 -7.90 -10.83 9.58
C GLU A 136 -8.42 -9.56 10.26
N THR A 137 -7.53 -8.75 10.87
CA THR A 137 -7.97 -7.51 11.52
C THR A 137 -8.48 -6.50 10.50
N ALA A 138 -7.88 -6.44 9.32
CA ALA A 138 -8.31 -5.50 8.28
C ALA A 138 -9.55 -6.00 7.53
N ALA A 139 -9.70 -7.31 7.37
CA ALA A 139 -10.83 -7.89 6.64
C ALA A 139 -12.10 -8.00 7.50
N ALA A 140 -11.96 -8.15 8.81
CA ALA A 140 -13.10 -8.38 9.69
C ALA A 140 -14.20 -7.32 9.57
N PRO A 141 -13.90 -6.00 9.54
CA PRO A 141 -14.96 -4.99 9.41
C PRO A 141 -15.72 -5.03 8.08
N LEU A 142 -15.22 -5.76 7.10
CA LEU A 142 -15.79 -5.82 5.75
C LEU A 142 -16.72 -7.00 5.56
N ARG A 143 -16.81 -7.88 6.54
CA ARG A 143 -17.65 -9.09 6.50
C ARG A 143 -19.00 -8.88 7.15
#